data_e10e5fe6110da7260daef6ce3af901c6
#
_entry.id   e10e5fe6110da7260daef6ce3af901c6
#
_cell.length_a   1.000
_cell.length_b   1.000
_cell.length_c   1.000
_cell.angle_alpha   90.00
_cell.angle_beta   90.00
_cell.angle_gamma   90.00
#
_symmetry.space_group_name_H-M   'P 1'
#
loop_
_entity.id
_entity.type
_entity.pdbx_description
1 polymer ?
#
loop_
_entity_poly.entity_id
_entity_poly.type
_entity_poly.pdbx_seq_one_letter_code
_entity_poly.pdbx_strand_id
1 'polypeptide(L)'
;MLLPAKAEVARHLRRYRAWERMMLAAPADRRIRSTFEDSGHTLCALMGKRCAREAADAAERYLRSTPGTYLQQERGRPGPRAVPRRGPPTSDRRSPAGR
;
A
#
# COMPACT_ATOMS: atom_id res chain seq x y z
N MET A 1 10.73 -15.19 -7.55
CA MET A 1 10.66 -13.72 -7.53
C MET A 1 11.72 -13.16 -6.62
N LEU A 2 12.43 -12.17 -7.12
CA LEU A 2 13.46 -11.48 -6.34
C LEU A 2 12.85 -10.33 -5.56
N LEU A 3 13.26 -10.20 -4.31
CA LEU A 3 12.84 -9.06 -3.50
C LEU A 3 13.87 -7.93 -3.64
N PRO A 4 13.41 -6.67 -3.62
CA PRO A 4 14.35 -5.56 -3.67
C PRO A 4 15.16 -5.45 -2.38
N ALA A 5 16.29 -4.76 -2.47
CA ALA A 5 17.11 -4.52 -1.28
C ALA A 5 16.35 -3.64 -0.30
N LYS A 6 16.48 -3.93 0.99
CA LYS A 6 15.78 -3.16 2.00
C LYS A 6 16.17 -1.68 2.00
N ALA A 7 17.45 -1.40 1.74
CA ALA A 7 17.89 -0.01 1.66
C ALA A 7 17.17 0.74 0.54
N GLU A 8 16.95 0.08 -0.58
CA GLU A 8 16.24 0.68 -1.70
C GLU A 8 14.78 0.92 -1.36
N VAL A 9 14.15 -0.07 -0.73
CA VAL A 9 12.75 0.07 -0.30
C VAL A 9 12.61 1.23 0.69
N ALA A 10 13.53 1.32 1.66
CA ALA A 10 13.49 2.38 2.65
C ALA A 10 13.64 3.76 2.00
N ARG A 11 14.54 3.87 1.02
CA ARG A 11 14.76 5.14 0.32
C ARG A 11 13.52 5.59 -0.42
N HIS A 12 12.89 4.67 -1.16
CA HIS A 12 11.70 5.01 -1.92
C HIS A 12 10.50 5.29 -1.02
N LEU A 13 10.38 4.56 0.07
CA LEU A 13 9.29 4.81 1.00
C LEU A 13 9.43 6.18 1.66
N ARG A 14 10.66 6.54 2.08
CA ARG A 14 10.89 7.87 2.66
C ARG A 14 10.56 8.98 1.68
N ARG A 15 10.95 8.79 0.42
CA ARG A 15 10.66 9.77 -0.62
C ARG A 15 9.15 9.91 -0.82
N TYR A 16 8.44 8.79 -0.90
CA TYR A 16 6.99 8.81 -1.07
C TYR A 16 6.32 9.54 0.09
N ARG A 17 6.73 9.25 1.32
CA ARG A 17 6.14 9.91 2.50
C ARG A 17 6.46 11.40 2.53
N ALA A 18 7.65 11.79 2.10
CA ALA A 18 8.01 13.21 2.07
C ALA A 18 7.14 13.97 1.07
N TRP A 19 6.96 13.42 -0.12
CA TRP A 19 6.12 14.07 -1.12
C TRP A 19 4.66 14.06 -0.73
N GLU A 20 4.22 13.01 -0.02
CA GLU A 20 2.86 12.97 0.51
C GLU A 20 2.60 14.16 1.44
N ARG A 21 3.54 14.41 2.35
CA ARG A 21 3.39 15.55 3.26
C ARG A 21 3.34 16.87 2.52
N MET A 22 4.18 17.01 1.50
CA MET A 22 4.19 18.23 0.69
C MET A 22 2.89 18.39 -0.07
N MET A 23 2.38 17.31 -0.62
CA MET A 23 1.12 17.34 -1.37
C MET A 23 -0.05 17.71 -0.47
N LEU A 24 -0.08 17.19 0.75
CA LEU A 24 -1.14 17.52 1.69
C LEU A 24 -1.07 18.98 2.15
N ALA A 25 0.14 19.55 2.21
CA ALA A 25 0.32 20.94 2.59
C ALA A 25 -0.02 21.90 1.45
N ALA A 26 0.08 21.46 0.20
CA ALA A 26 -0.18 22.30 -0.96
C ALA A 26 -0.91 21.50 -2.04
N PRO A 27 -2.18 21.11 -1.78
CA PRO A 27 -2.87 20.18 -2.69
C PRO A 27 -3.17 20.76 -4.06
N ALA A 28 -3.15 22.09 -4.20
CA ALA A 28 -3.39 22.73 -5.49
C ALA A 28 -2.13 22.85 -6.34
N ASP A 29 -0.96 22.52 -5.79
CA ASP A 29 0.29 22.63 -6.53
C ASP A 29 0.45 21.41 -7.42
N ARG A 30 0.37 21.64 -8.74
CA ARG A 30 0.41 20.54 -9.71
C ARG A 30 1.76 19.85 -9.74
N ARG A 31 2.83 20.58 -9.53
CA ARG A 31 4.18 19.99 -9.60
C ARG A 31 4.39 19.03 -8.43
N ILE A 32 3.97 19.46 -7.24
CA ILE A 32 4.08 18.61 -6.07
C ILE A 32 3.21 17.38 -6.24
N ARG A 33 1.98 17.55 -6.71
CA ARG A 33 1.08 16.43 -6.91
C ARG A 33 1.66 15.44 -7.93
N SER A 34 2.17 15.95 -9.03
CA SER A 34 2.74 15.09 -10.07
C SER A 34 3.93 14.31 -9.55
N THR A 35 4.81 14.95 -8.80
CA THR A 35 5.98 14.28 -8.24
C THR A 35 5.57 13.25 -7.19
N PHE A 36 4.54 13.56 -6.40
CA PHE A 36 4.01 12.60 -5.45
C PHE A 36 3.47 11.36 -6.17
N GLU A 37 2.70 11.57 -7.24
CA GLU A 37 2.16 10.46 -8.02
C GLU A 37 3.26 9.61 -8.63
N ASP A 38 4.31 10.26 -9.15
CA ASP A 38 5.45 9.53 -9.72
C ASP A 38 6.15 8.69 -8.66
N SER A 39 6.32 9.24 -7.46
CA SER A 39 6.96 8.49 -6.39
C SER A 39 6.09 7.31 -5.96
N GLY A 40 4.77 7.46 -6.01
CA GLY A 40 3.84 6.38 -5.74
C GLY A 40 3.94 5.28 -6.77
N HIS A 41 4.01 5.65 -8.05
CA HIS A 41 4.16 4.67 -9.13
C HIS A 41 5.45 3.89 -8.99
N THR A 42 6.54 4.57 -8.64
CA THR A 42 7.83 3.91 -8.44
C THR A 42 7.73 2.89 -7.31
N LEU A 43 7.10 3.28 -6.22
CA LEU A 43 6.94 2.39 -5.08
C LEU A 43 6.07 1.19 -5.43
N CYS A 44 4.99 1.41 -6.20
CA CYS A 44 4.13 0.33 -6.68
C CYS A 44 4.92 -0.68 -7.49
N ALA A 45 5.74 -0.20 -8.42
CA ALA A 45 6.55 -1.07 -9.25
C ALA A 45 7.54 -1.86 -8.40
N LEU A 46 8.16 -1.19 -7.43
CA LEU A 46 9.16 -1.81 -6.57
C LEU A 46 8.54 -2.93 -5.73
N MET A 47 7.36 -2.70 -5.18
CA MET A 47 6.71 -3.65 -4.29
C MET A 47 5.74 -4.60 -5.01
N GLY A 48 5.52 -4.42 -6.29
CA GLY A 48 4.61 -5.26 -7.06
C GLY A 48 3.16 -5.07 -6.65
N LYS A 49 2.78 -3.84 -6.34
CA LYS A 49 1.40 -3.53 -5.93
C LYS A 49 0.74 -2.60 -6.94
N ARG A 50 -0.56 -2.58 -6.94
CA ARG A 50 -1.32 -1.77 -7.89
C ARG A 50 -1.52 -0.34 -7.43
N CYS A 51 -1.55 -0.14 -6.12
CA CYS A 51 -1.90 1.15 -5.58
C CYS A 51 -0.83 1.59 -4.59
N ALA A 52 -0.55 2.89 -4.58
CA ALA A 52 0.55 3.43 -3.80
C ALA A 52 0.35 3.18 -2.31
N ARG A 53 -0.89 3.23 -1.82
CA ARG A 53 -1.15 2.96 -0.41
C ARG A 53 -0.78 1.52 -0.04
N GLU A 54 -1.17 0.58 -0.89
CA GLU A 54 -0.81 -0.82 -0.66
C GLU A 54 0.69 -1.01 -0.73
N ALA A 55 1.33 -0.32 -1.67
CA ALA A 55 2.77 -0.41 -1.82
C ALA A 55 3.49 0.13 -0.58
N ALA A 56 3.01 1.24 -0.04
CA ALA A 56 3.60 1.81 1.17
C ALA A 56 3.43 0.87 2.36
N ASP A 57 2.24 0.29 2.52
CA ASP A 57 2.00 -0.67 3.59
C ASP A 57 2.90 -1.90 3.44
N ALA A 58 3.03 -2.40 2.22
CA ALA A 58 3.88 -3.55 1.95
C ALA A 58 5.34 -3.22 2.25
N ALA A 59 5.77 -2.02 1.88
CA ALA A 59 7.14 -1.59 2.15
C ALA A 59 7.42 -1.54 3.65
N GLU A 60 6.48 -1.01 4.41
CA GLU A 60 6.64 -0.95 5.86
C GLU A 60 6.74 -2.34 6.47
N ARG A 61 5.90 -3.26 6.03
CA ARG A 61 5.97 -4.65 6.52
C ARG A 61 7.29 -5.29 6.15
N TYR A 62 7.73 -5.06 4.91
CA TYR A 62 8.96 -5.64 4.44
C TYR A 62 10.16 -5.16 5.25
N LEU A 63 10.18 -3.88 5.60
CA LEU A 63 11.29 -3.32 6.37
C LEU A 63 11.32 -3.83 7.81
N ARG A 64 10.17 -4.26 8.33
CA ARG A 64 10.08 -4.77 9.69
C ARG A 64 10.31 -6.28 9.81
N SER A 65 10.39 -6.99 8.69
CA SER A 65 10.47 -8.44 8.74
C SER A 65 11.65 -8.94 7.93
N THR A 66 11.99 -10.23 8.11
CA THR A 66 12.95 -10.89 7.23
C THR A 66 12.27 -11.20 5.90
N PRO A 67 13.05 -11.36 4.82
CA PRO A 67 12.45 -11.70 3.54
C PRO A 67 11.56 -12.95 3.58
N GLY A 68 11.99 -13.98 4.32
CA GLY A 68 11.17 -15.19 4.42
C GLY A 68 9.86 -14.94 5.14
N THR A 69 9.91 -14.19 6.24
CA THR A 69 8.73 -13.85 7.00
C THR A 69 7.79 -13.01 6.16
N TYR A 70 8.33 -12.04 5.42
CA TYR A 70 7.52 -11.18 4.58
C TYR A 70 6.78 -12.00 3.51
N LEU A 71 7.48 -12.91 2.84
CA LEU A 71 6.84 -13.73 1.81
C LEU A 71 5.74 -14.60 2.38
N GLN A 72 5.95 -15.11 3.58
CA GLN A 72 4.95 -15.93 4.24
C GLN A 72 3.72 -15.10 4.58
N GLN A 73 3.92 -13.89 5.07
CA GLN A 73 2.83 -12.98 5.38
C GLN A 73 2.03 -12.63 4.13
N GLU A 74 2.73 -12.36 3.02
CA GLU A 74 2.03 -12.03 1.78
C GLU A 74 1.19 -13.19 1.27
N ARG A 75 1.69 -14.40 1.42
CA ARG A 75 0.94 -15.59 1.00
C ARG A 75 -0.32 -15.78 1.82
N GLY A 76 -0.26 -15.48 3.10
CA GLY A 76 -1.38 -15.67 3.99
C GLY A 76 -2.37 -14.52 3.98
N ARG A 77 -2.06 -13.44 3.32
CA ARG A 77 -2.97 -12.29 3.31
C ARG A 77 -4.09 -12.47 2.32
N PRO A 78 -5.31 -12.08 2.70
CA PRO A 78 -6.38 -12.03 1.71
C PRO A 78 -6.07 -10.97 0.66
N GLY A 79 -6.56 -11.20 -0.54
CA GLY A 79 -6.40 -10.20 -1.58
C GLY A 79 -7.20 -8.95 -1.26
N PRO A 80 -6.95 -7.86 -2.00
CA PRO A 80 -7.64 -6.60 -1.71
C PRO A 80 -9.15 -6.71 -1.75
N ARG A 81 -9.69 -7.60 -2.54
CA ARG A 81 -11.12 -7.77 -2.64
C ARG A 81 -11.68 -8.74 -1.61
N ALA A 82 -10.86 -9.39 -0.87
CA ALA A 82 -11.31 -10.32 0.14
C ALA A 82 -11.54 -9.59 1.45
N VAL A 83 -12.27 -8.68 1.37
CA VAL A 83 -12.56 -7.88 2.54
C VAL A 83 -13.76 -8.45 3.18
N PRO A 84 -13.80 -8.87 3.73
CA PRO A 84 -14.64 -9.40 3.91
C PRO A 84 -15.61 -9.61 4.48
N ARG A 85 -15.66 -9.79 4.06
CA ARG A 85 -16.19 -10.04 4.14
C ARG A 85 -16.62 -10.23 4.88
N ARG A 86 -16.99 -9.81 5.04
CA ARG A 86 -17.45 -9.81 5.54
C ARG A 86 -18.07 -9.74 5.79
N GLY A 87 -18.40 -9.61 5.78
CA GLY A 87 -18.90 -9.56 6.00
C GLY A 87 -19.73 -9.31 6.00
N PRO A 88 -19.96 -8.97 5.94
CA PRO A 88 -20.74 -8.89 5.91
C PRO A 88 -21.50 -8.65 5.93
N PRO A 89 -21.50 -8.42 5.97
CA PRO A 89 -22.17 -8.36 5.91
C PRO A 89 -23.03 -8.09 5.87
N THR A 90 -23.01 -7.81 5.82
CA THR A 90 -23.64 -7.93 5.69
C THR A 90 -24.40 -7.62 5.74
N SER A 91 -24.33 -7.39 5.79
CA SER A 91 -24.94 -7.56 5.71
C SER A 91 -25.65 -7.16 5.84
N ASP A 92 -25.53 -6.89 5.82
CA ASP A 92 -26.16 -6.97 5.82
C ASP A 92 -26.82 -6.45 5.90
N ARG A 93 -26.80 -6.23 5.82
CA ARG A 93 -27.48 -6.19 5.78
C ARG A 93 -28.33 -6.11 5.78
N ARG A 94 -28.13 -5.87 5.74
CA ARG A 94 -28.96 -6.22 5.63
C ARG A 94 -29.76 -6.50 5.87
N SER A 95 -29.58 -6.20 5.91
CA SER A 95 -30.31 -6.83 6.08
C SER A 95 -31.13 -6.87 6.27
N PRO A 96 -31.23 -6.90 6.41
CA PRO A 96 -32.09 -7.27 6.61
C PRO A 96 -32.84 -7.47 6.65
N ALA A 97 -32.46 -7.21 6.69
CA ALA A 97 -32.96 -7.74 6.80
C ALA A 97 -33.39 -7.95 6.88
N GLY A 98 -33.55 -7.89 7.01
CA GLY A 98 -33.80 -8.36 7.03
C GLY A 98 -34.05 -8.40 7.12
N ARG A 99 -34.22 -8.47 7.12
CA ARG A 99 -34.50 -8.83 7.18
C ARG A 99 -34.90 -9.04 7.11
#